data_37456c9fc95de39f04e16cdf1086ab2b
#
_entry.id   37456c9fc95de39f04e16cdf1086ab2b
#
_cell.length_a   1.000
_cell.length_b   1.000
_cell.length_c   1.000
_cell.angle_alpha   90.00
_cell.angle_beta   90.00
_cell.angle_gamma   90.00
#
_symmetry.space_group_name_H-M   'P 1'
#
loop_
_entity.id
_entity.type
_entity.pdbx_description
1 polymer ?
#
loop_
_entity_poly.entity_id
_entity_poly.type
_entity_poly.pdbx_seq_one_letter_code
_entity_poly.pdbx_strand_id
1 'polypeptide(L)'
;MSRSLKKGPFIDYKVEKRVTEALEKVGLDAAALKWRHPFQLSAGQKRLVAIAAVLSLNPEVLILDEPTVALDTAGRKNLFELLIELNRKERLTVIISTHHLEEAAALADRVLVLKQGRLIMCGPASEIFGNREHLYSLGLALPPVTEIMLDLAEKGYPVNTLIYTLQDARREIINLIRRYKS
;
A
#
# COMPACT_ATOMS: atom_id res chain seq x y z
N MET A 1 6.44 -30.93 22.78
CA MET A 1 7.88 -30.76 23.06
C MET A 1 8.44 -29.72 22.09
N SER A 2 8.58 -28.50 22.58
CA SER A 2 9.10 -27.37 21.78
C SER A 2 10.63 -27.47 21.75
N ARG A 3 11.21 -27.81 20.59
CA ARG A 3 12.66 -27.64 20.40
C ARG A 3 12.95 -26.14 20.27
N SER A 4 13.35 -25.52 21.35
CA SER A 4 14.03 -24.23 21.36
C SER A 4 15.23 -24.32 20.42
N LEU A 5 15.23 -23.58 19.32
CA LEU A 5 16.40 -23.39 18.48
C LEU A 5 17.48 -22.74 19.36
N LYS A 6 18.47 -23.51 19.76
CA LYS A 6 19.62 -23.01 20.51
C LYS A 6 20.29 -21.92 19.64
N LYS A 7 20.61 -20.78 20.26
CA LYS A 7 21.47 -19.76 19.68
C LYS A 7 22.67 -20.40 19.02
N GLY A 8 22.75 -20.38 17.70
CA GLY A 8 23.95 -20.76 16.99
C GLY A 8 25.10 -19.81 17.38
N PRO A 9 26.32 -20.26 17.45
CA PRO A 9 27.45 -19.51 18.08
C PRO A 9 27.96 -18.32 17.26
N PHE A 10 27.38 -17.94 16.13
CA PHE A 10 27.96 -16.93 15.23
C PHE A 10 26.92 -16.09 14.47
N ILE A 11 25.96 -15.45 15.18
CA ILE A 11 25.30 -14.31 14.55
C ILE A 11 26.07 -13.07 14.95
N ASP A 12 26.74 -12.44 13.97
CA ASP A 12 27.42 -11.16 14.16
C ASP A 12 26.43 -10.14 14.77
N TYR A 13 26.81 -9.47 15.82
CA TYR A 13 26.02 -8.44 16.50
C TYR A 13 25.43 -7.41 15.51
N LYS A 14 26.17 -7.07 14.46
CA LYS A 14 25.72 -6.17 13.40
C LYS A 14 24.54 -6.75 12.62
N VAL A 15 24.55 -8.06 12.35
CA VAL A 15 23.45 -8.76 11.65
C VAL A 15 22.22 -8.81 12.57
N GLU A 16 22.41 -9.17 13.84
CA GLU A 16 21.32 -9.23 14.81
C GLU A 16 20.63 -7.87 14.97
N LYS A 17 21.41 -6.80 15.05
CA LYS A 17 20.90 -5.43 15.13
C LYS A 17 20.08 -5.07 13.89
N ARG A 18 20.59 -5.31 12.68
CA ARG A 18 19.87 -5.05 11.43
C ARG A 18 18.56 -5.82 11.32
N VAL A 19 18.55 -7.09 11.71
CA VAL A 19 17.34 -7.91 11.73
C VAL A 19 16.30 -7.34 12.69
N THR A 20 16.72 -6.95 13.88
CA THR A 20 15.86 -6.34 14.89
C THR A 20 15.24 -5.05 14.36
N GLU A 21 16.06 -4.13 13.88
CA GLU A 21 15.63 -2.85 13.31
C GLU A 21 14.65 -3.04 12.13
N ALA A 22 14.93 -4.00 11.24
CA ALA A 22 14.08 -4.28 10.10
C ALA A 22 12.71 -4.86 10.50
N LEU A 23 12.66 -5.75 11.52
CA LEU A 23 11.40 -6.27 12.05
C LEU A 23 10.57 -5.19 12.74
N GLU A 24 11.21 -4.34 13.54
CA GLU A 24 10.55 -3.21 14.22
C GLU A 24 10.02 -2.17 13.21
N LYS A 25 10.75 -1.89 12.13
CA LYS A 25 10.30 -1.01 11.03
C LYS A 25 8.97 -1.46 10.44
N VAL A 26 8.75 -2.76 10.27
CA VAL A 26 7.49 -3.29 9.74
C VAL A 26 6.42 -3.53 10.82
N GLY A 27 6.63 -3.02 12.02
CA GLY A 27 5.66 -3.12 13.13
C GLY A 27 5.61 -4.50 13.78
N LEU A 28 6.65 -5.32 13.64
CA LEU A 28 6.74 -6.63 14.27
C LEU A 28 7.59 -6.59 15.53
N ASP A 29 7.13 -7.30 16.58
CA ASP A 29 7.93 -7.52 17.78
C ASP A 29 9.11 -8.45 17.46
N ALA A 30 10.29 -7.85 17.30
CA ALA A 30 11.50 -8.59 16.98
C ALA A 30 11.90 -9.59 18.08
N ALA A 31 11.69 -9.25 19.35
CA ALA A 31 12.02 -10.14 20.47
C ALA A 31 11.15 -11.39 20.46
N ALA A 32 9.88 -11.25 20.14
CA ALA A 32 8.93 -12.35 20.08
C ALA A 32 9.10 -13.22 18.81
N LEU A 33 9.56 -12.66 17.69
CA LEU A 33 9.48 -13.30 16.38
C LEU A 33 10.80 -13.84 15.84
N LYS A 34 11.94 -13.22 16.13
CA LYS A 34 13.23 -13.58 15.50
C LYS A 34 13.68 -15.03 15.71
N TRP A 35 13.14 -15.71 16.74
CA TRP A 35 13.42 -17.10 17.05
C TRP A 35 12.27 -18.07 16.72
N ARG A 36 11.16 -17.55 16.18
CA ARG A 36 10.04 -18.40 15.75
C ARG A 36 10.34 -19.03 14.40
N HIS A 37 9.90 -20.27 14.26
CA HIS A 37 9.96 -20.94 12.96
C HIS A 37 8.97 -20.26 11.99
N PRO A 38 9.34 -20.00 10.72
CA PRO A 38 8.47 -19.30 9.75
C PRO A 38 7.08 -19.92 9.58
N PHE A 39 6.94 -21.24 9.74
CA PHE A 39 5.64 -21.91 9.69
C PHE A 39 4.69 -21.60 10.85
N GLN A 40 5.20 -21.04 11.94
CA GLN A 40 4.40 -20.61 13.09
C GLN A 40 3.86 -19.18 12.96
N LEU A 41 4.26 -18.48 11.89
CA LEU A 41 3.82 -17.12 11.62
C LEU A 41 2.48 -17.14 10.85
N SER A 42 1.61 -16.15 11.14
CA SER A 42 0.43 -15.91 10.31
C SER A 42 0.83 -15.49 8.89
N ALA A 43 -0.09 -15.57 7.94
CA ALA A 43 0.18 -15.14 6.57
C ALA A 43 0.64 -13.66 6.50
N GLY A 44 -0.02 -12.77 7.27
CA GLY A 44 0.37 -11.37 7.37
C GLY A 44 1.76 -11.18 7.98
N GLN A 45 2.09 -11.91 9.07
CA GLN A 45 3.43 -11.86 9.66
C GLN A 45 4.50 -12.34 8.71
N LYS A 46 4.25 -13.43 7.95
CA LYS A 46 5.18 -13.90 6.91
C LYS A 46 5.46 -12.82 5.87
N ARG A 47 4.42 -12.11 5.44
CA ARG A 47 4.54 -11.02 4.46
C ARG A 47 5.41 -9.89 5.01
N LEU A 48 5.12 -9.41 6.22
CA LEU A 48 5.90 -8.36 6.85
C LEU A 48 7.35 -8.78 7.11
N VAL A 49 7.60 -10.03 7.52
CA VAL A 49 8.97 -10.57 7.67
C VAL A 49 9.71 -10.59 6.33
N ALA A 50 9.05 -10.93 5.22
CA ALA A 50 9.65 -10.89 3.89
C ALA A 50 10.04 -9.44 3.49
N ILE A 51 9.18 -8.46 3.77
CA ILE A 51 9.49 -7.04 3.55
C ILE A 51 10.65 -6.61 4.45
N ALA A 52 10.64 -6.95 5.74
CA ALA A 52 11.73 -6.66 6.67
C ALA A 52 13.08 -7.23 6.20
N ALA A 53 13.07 -8.45 5.66
CA ALA A 53 14.28 -9.07 5.12
C ALA A 53 14.89 -8.25 3.98
N VAL A 54 14.07 -7.73 3.06
CA VAL A 54 14.55 -6.85 1.99
C VAL A 54 15.04 -5.50 2.54
N LEU A 55 14.28 -4.89 3.47
CA LEU A 55 14.64 -3.61 4.09
C LEU A 55 15.96 -3.69 4.90
N SER A 56 16.31 -4.87 5.44
CA SER A 56 17.57 -5.07 6.16
C SER A 56 18.81 -4.87 5.28
N LEU A 57 18.64 -4.91 3.95
CA LEU A 57 19.71 -4.68 2.98
C LEU A 57 19.91 -3.18 2.64
N ASN A 58 19.09 -2.30 3.21
CA ASN A 58 19.04 -0.86 2.90
C ASN A 58 18.94 -0.58 1.39
N PRO A 59 17.91 -1.08 0.70
CA PRO A 59 17.77 -0.90 -0.74
C PRO A 59 17.43 0.57 -1.08
N GLU A 60 17.79 1.02 -2.27
CA GLU A 60 17.33 2.31 -2.84
C GLU A 60 15.96 2.17 -3.51
N VAL A 61 15.62 0.96 -3.96
CA VAL A 61 14.36 0.64 -4.62
C VAL A 61 13.76 -0.61 -4.00
N LEU A 62 12.51 -0.53 -3.59
CA LEU A 62 11.72 -1.66 -3.06
C LEU A 62 10.61 -1.98 -4.06
N ILE A 63 10.60 -3.20 -4.58
CA ILE A 63 9.55 -3.67 -5.50
C ILE A 63 8.70 -4.71 -4.77
N LEU A 64 7.39 -4.47 -4.72
CA LEU A 64 6.42 -5.31 -4.03
C LEU A 64 5.35 -5.78 -5.00
N ASP A 65 5.16 -7.08 -5.10
CA ASP A 65 4.10 -7.68 -5.89
C ASP A 65 2.93 -8.09 -4.99
N GLU A 66 1.76 -7.46 -5.23
CA GLU A 66 0.52 -7.66 -4.47
C GLU A 66 0.74 -7.67 -2.95
N PRO A 67 1.34 -6.62 -2.36
CA PRO A 67 1.79 -6.66 -0.96
C PRO A 67 0.65 -6.75 0.06
N THR A 68 -0.57 -6.41 -0.31
CA THR A 68 -1.75 -6.37 0.57
C THR A 68 -2.54 -7.69 0.60
N VAL A 69 -2.23 -8.63 -0.29
CA VAL A 69 -2.86 -9.94 -0.27
C VAL A 69 -2.59 -10.64 1.06
N ALA A 70 -3.63 -11.24 1.64
CA ALA A 70 -3.63 -11.91 2.95
C ALA A 70 -3.46 -11.00 4.18
N LEU A 71 -3.52 -9.67 4.01
CA LEU A 71 -3.64 -8.73 5.13
C LEU A 71 -5.11 -8.38 5.38
N ASP A 72 -5.45 -8.23 6.65
CA ASP A 72 -6.71 -7.61 7.05
C ASP A 72 -6.69 -6.09 6.84
N THR A 73 -7.80 -5.42 7.07
CA THR A 73 -7.93 -3.98 6.86
C THR A 73 -6.93 -3.17 7.68
N ALA A 74 -6.66 -3.57 8.92
CA ALA A 74 -5.68 -2.90 9.77
C ALA A 74 -4.25 -3.13 9.27
N GLY A 75 -3.92 -4.36 8.87
CA GLY A 75 -2.62 -4.72 8.32
C GLY A 75 -2.33 -4.00 7.01
N ARG A 76 -3.33 -3.84 6.11
CA ARG A 76 -3.18 -3.04 4.87
C ARG A 76 -2.85 -1.59 5.19
N LYS A 77 -3.63 -0.98 6.08
CA LYS A 77 -3.41 0.40 6.50
C LYS A 77 -2.01 0.60 7.06
N ASN A 78 -1.58 -0.24 7.99
CA ASN A 78 -0.26 -0.16 8.61
C ASN A 78 0.87 -0.33 7.58
N LEU A 79 0.71 -1.26 6.61
CA LEU A 79 1.68 -1.43 5.54
C LEU A 79 1.79 -0.18 4.68
N PHE A 80 0.68 0.44 4.30
CA PHE A 80 0.70 1.65 3.49
C PHE A 80 1.31 2.84 4.23
N GLU A 81 0.97 3.03 5.49
CA GLU A 81 1.59 4.06 6.33
C GLU A 81 3.11 3.87 6.40
N LEU A 82 3.58 2.64 6.57
CA LEU A 82 4.99 2.30 6.53
C LEU A 82 5.63 2.65 5.17
N LEU A 83 5.03 2.24 4.06
CA LEU A 83 5.60 2.48 2.72
C LEU A 83 5.67 3.99 2.40
N ILE A 84 4.65 4.75 2.79
CA ILE A 84 4.66 6.22 2.68
C ILE A 84 5.78 6.82 3.54
N GLU A 85 5.95 6.33 4.76
CA GLU A 85 7.00 6.80 5.66
C GLU A 85 8.39 6.53 5.10
N LEU A 86 8.65 5.31 4.63
CA LEU A 86 9.91 4.93 4.00
C LEU A 86 10.22 5.78 2.76
N ASN A 87 9.22 6.02 1.91
CA ASN A 87 9.39 6.87 0.74
C ASN A 87 9.71 8.31 1.13
N ARG A 88 8.93 8.92 2.04
CA ARG A 88 9.07 10.34 2.39
C ARG A 88 10.29 10.64 3.25
N LYS A 89 10.58 9.80 4.25
CA LYS A 89 11.66 10.04 5.23
C LYS A 89 12.99 9.45 4.79
N GLU A 90 12.99 8.26 4.22
CA GLU A 90 14.21 7.55 3.84
C GLU A 90 14.53 7.67 2.34
N ARG A 91 13.68 8.38 1.56
CA ARG A 91 13.79 8.54 0.10
C ARG A 91 13.84 7.21 -0.66
N LEU A 92 13.26 6.17 -0.07
CA LEU A 92 13.16 4.86 -0.71
C LEU A 92 12.18 4.96 -1.88
N THR A 93 12.62 4.56 -3.07
CA THR A 93 11.69 4.40 -4.19
C THR A 93 10.89 3.12 -4.00
N VAL A 94 9.56 3.24 -3.95
CA VAL A 94 8.65 2.08 -3.77
C VAL A 94 7.88 1.86 -5.05
N ILE A 95 7.95 0.65 -5.59
CA ILE A 95 7.17 0.20 -6.74
C ILE A 95 6.24 -0.92 -6.27
N ILE A 96 4.94 -0.76 -6.51
CA ILE A 96 3.91 -1.72 -6.10
C ILE A 96 3.16 -2.18 -7.34
N SER A 97 3.10 -3.50 -7.58
CA SER A 97 2.09 -4.04 -8.47
C SER A 97 0.83 -4.37 -7.67
N THR A 98 -0.32 -3.97 -8.17
CA THR A 98 -1.62 -4.29 -7.55
C THR A 98 -2.73 -4.23 -8.59
N HIS A 99 -3.78 -5.02 -8.38
CA HIS A 99 -5.03 -4.93 -9.11
C HIS A 99 -6.09 -4.11 -8.34
N HIS A 100 -5.77 -3.64 -7.14
CA HIS A 100 -6.62 -2.78 -6.33
C HIS A 100 -6.43 -1.31 -6.72
N LEU A 101 -7.26 -0.81 -7.62
CA LEU A 101 -7.15 0.56 -8.13
C LEU A 101 -7.31 1.62 -7.04
N GLU A 102 -8.10 1.34 -6.00
CA GLU A 102 -8.26 2.24 -4.85
C GLU A 102 -6.93 2.47 -4.12
N GLU A 103 -6.14 1.40 -3.95
CA GLU A 103 -4.83 1.47 -3.32
C GLU A 103 -3.85 2.28 -4.18
N ALA A 104 -3.81 1.98 -5.49
CA ALA A 104 -2.95 2.71 -6.42
C ALA A 104 -3.32 4.21 -6.47
N ALA A 105 -4.62 4.52 -6.52
CA ALA A 105 -5.09 5.89 -6.61
C ALA A 105 -4.84 6.72 -5.33
N ALA A 106 -4.92 6.07 -4.16
CA ALA A 106 -4.75 6.75 -2.87
C ALA A 106 -3.27 6.97 -2.48
N LEU A 107 -2.35 6.17 -3.01
CA LEU A 107 -0.99 6.07 -2.50
C LEU A 107 0.08 6.49 -3.51
N ALA A 108 -0.16 6.26 -4.81
CA ALA A 108 0.87 6.43 -5.80
C ALA A 108 1.03 7.88 -6.24
N ASP A 109 2.27 8.38 -6.26
CA ASP A 109 2.61 9.64 -6.94
C ASP A 109 2.45 9.47 -8.46
N ARG A 110 2.81 8.29 -8.98
CA ARG A 110 2.69 7.94 -10.39
C ARG A 110 2.12 6.54 -10.56
N VAL A 111 1.28 6.37 -11.57
CA VAL A 111 0.65 5.10 -11.92
C VAL A 111 1.13 4.67 -13.30
N LEU A 112 1.47 3.38 -13.43
CA LEU A 112 1.76 2.73 -14.68
C LEU A 112 0.67 1.68 -14.94
N VAL A 113 -0.01 1.78 -16.07
CA VAL A 113 -1.01 0.81 -16.49
C VAL A 113 -0.39 -0.13 -17.50
N LEU A 114 -0.34 -1.41 -17.17
CA LEU A 114 0.19 -2.47 -18.00
C LEU A 114 -0.94 -3.33 -18.57
N LYS A 115 -0.87 -3.68 -19.86
CA LYS A 115 -1.77 -4.62 -20.53
C LYS A 115 -0.97 -5.52 -21.45
N GLN A 116 -1.07 -6.83 -21.29
CA GLN A 116 -0.35 -7.81 -22.10
C GLN A 116 1.16 -7.56 -22.18
N GLY A 117 1.77 -7.20 -21.02
CA GLY A 117 3.22 -6.92 -20.94
C GLY A 117 3.66 -5.59 -21.56
N ARG A 118 2.75 -4.73 -22.00
CA ARG A 118 3.05 -3.42 -22.59
C ARG A 118 2.58 -2.30 -21.66
N LEU A 119 3.38 -1.24 -21.58
CA LEU A 119 3.00 -0.01 -20.88
C LEU A 119 2.01 0.75 -21.77
N ILE A 120 0.80 0.95 -21.27
CA ILE A 120 -0.29 1.65 -21.97
C ILE A 120 -0.43 3.10 -21.50
N MET A 121 -0.35 3.33 -20.19
CA MET A 121 -0.42 4.67 -19.62
C MET A 121 0.64 4.81 -18.51
N CYS A 122 1.15 6.03 -18.35
CA CYS A 122 2.06 6.37 -17.27
C CYS A 122 1.90 7.86 -16.93
N GLY A 123 1.55 8.17 -15.70
CA GLY A 123 1.37 9.55 -15.27
C GLY A 123 0.99 9.67 -13.79
N PRO A 124 0.73 10.90 -13.31
CA PRO A 124 0.15 11.13 -11.99
C PRO A 124 -1.17 10.38 -11.82
N ALA A 125 -1.50 9.95 -10.60
CA ALA A 125 -2.75 9.24 -10.32
C ALA A 125 -3.98 10.04 -10.79
N SER A 126 -3.99 11.35 -10.59
CA SER A 126 -5.07 12.25 -11.03
C SER A 126 -5.30 12.24 -12.55
N GLU A 127 -4.24 12.15 -13.34
CA GLU A 127 -4.31 12.09 -14.79
C GLU A 127 -4.83 10.74 -15.28
N ILE A 128 -4.30 9.64 -14.71
CA ILE A 128 -4.70 8.28 -15.07
C ILE A 128 -6.16 8.02 -14.69
N PHE A 129 -6.56 8.32 -13.46
CA PHE A 129 -7.92 8.05 -12.97
C PHE A 129 -8.95 9.10 -13.40
N GLY A 130 -8.50 10.27 -13.89
CA GLY A 130 -9.36 11.25 -14.54
C GLY A 130 -9.85 10.83 -15.93
N ASN A 131 -9.19 9.86 -16.56
CA ASN A 131 -9.54 9.38 -17.91
C ASN A 131 -10.43 8.11 -17.84
N ARG A 132 -11.66 8.28 -17.36
CA ARG A 132 -12.66 7.21 -17.15
C ARG A 132 -12.86 6.34 -18.38
N GLU A 133 -13.12 6.97 -19.53
CA GLU A 133 -13.43 6.24 -20.77
C GLU A 133 -12.27 5.36 -21.21
N HIS A 134 -11.05 5.86 -21.11
CA HIS A 134 -9.87 5.10 -21.50
C HIS A 134 -9.65 3.90 -20.57
N LEU A 135 -9.80 4.09 -19.25
CA LEU A 135 -9.68 2.98 -18.29
C LEU A 135 -10.72 1.89 -18.58
N TYR A 136 -11.97 2.25 -18.85
CA TYR A 136 -13.00 1.26 -19.21
C TYR A 136 -12.69 0.53 -20.51
N SER A 137 -12.14 1.21 -21.51
CA SER A 137 -11.71 0.57 -22.76
C SER A 137 -10.60 -0.47 -22.55
N LEU A 138 -9.84 -0.31 -21.47
CA LEU A 138 -8.82 -1.26 -21.03
C LEU A 138 -9.37 -2.41 -20.16
N GLY A 139 -10.64 -2.34 -19.78
CA GLY A 139 -11.29 -3.30 -18.86
C GLY A 139 -11.00 -3.02 -17.39
N LEU A 140 -10.56 -1.79 -17.07
CA LEU A 140 -10.32 -1.33 -15.70
C LEU A 140 -11.50 -0.49 -15.24
N ALA A 141 -12.06 -0.79 -14.06
CA ALA A 141 -13.11 0.01 -13.43
C ALA A 141 -12.45 1.04 -12.49
N LEU A 142 -13.06 2.22 -12.36
CA LEU A 142 -12.66 3.17 -11.33
C LEU A 142 -13.02 2.65 -9.93
N PRO A 143 -12.38 3.15 -8.86
CA PRO A 143 -12.88 2.93 -7.52
C PRO A 143 -14.36 3.34 -7.41
N PRO A 144 -15.23 2.54 -6.79
CA PRO A 144 -16.67 2.83 -6.72
C PRO A 144 -16.97 4.21 -6.14
N VAL A 145 -16.18 4.66 -5.19
CA VAL A 145 -16.30 5.98 -4.60
C VAL A 145 -16.03 7.10 -5.60
N THR A 146 -15.07 6.91 -6.50
CA THR A 146 -14.74 7.87 -7.56
C THR A 146 -15.87 7.95 -8.57
N GLU A 147 -16.49 6.83 -8.92
CA GLU A 147 -17.67 6.81 -9.79
C GLU A 147 -18.83 7.61 -9.21
N ILE A 148 -19.13 7.42 -7.92
CA ILE A 148 -20.17 8.21 -7.23
C ILE A 148 -19.87 9.71 -7.29
N MET A 149 -18.62 10.11 -7.10
CA MET A 149 -18.24 11.52 -7.15
C MET A 149 -18.37 12.10 -8.58
N LEU A 150 -18.02 11.31 -9.59
CA LEU A 150 -18.22 11.69 -10.99
C LEU A 150 -19.70 11.83 -11.33
N ASP A 151 -20.54 10.88 -10.93
CA ASP A 151 -21.99 10.93 -11.14
C ASP A 151 -22.63 12.13 -10.46
N LEU A 152 -22.16 12.53 -9.28
CA LEU A 152 -22.59 13.75 -8.60
C LEU A 152 -22.20 15.00 -9.39
N ALA A 153 -20.99 15.05 -9.92
CA ALA A 153 -20.51 16.16 -10.74
C ALA A 153 -21.30 16.27 -12.06
N GLU A 154 -21.61 15.16 -12.73
CA GLU A 154 -22.44 15.11 -13.94
C GLU A 154 -23.88 15.60 -13.68
N LYS A 155 -24.40 15.40 -12.47
CA LYS A 155 -25.69 15.95 -12.02
C LYS A 155 -25.61 17.43 -11.60
N GLY A 156 -24.47 18.09 -11.77
CA GLY A 156 -24.29 19.50 -11.48
C GLY A 156 -23.92 19.84 -10.03
N TYR A 157 -23.61 18.85 -9.19
CA TYR A 157 -23.14 19.12 -7.83
C TYR A 157 -21.66 19.52 -7.85
N PRO A 158 -21.25 20.61 -7.16
CA PRO A 158 -19.87 21.07 -7.12
C PRO A 158 -19.04 20.22 -6.15
N VAL A 159 -18.64 19.04 -6.59
CA VAL A 159 -17.83 18.08 -5.83
C VAL A 159 -16.47 17.84 -6.48
N ASN A 160 -15.47 17.51 -5.67
CA ASN A 160 -14.19 17.05 -6.18
C ASN A 160 -14.33 15.63 -6.74
N THR A 161 -13.98 15.43 -8.01
CA THR A 161 -14.04 14.13 -8.69
C THR A 161 -12.77 13.29 -8.52
N LEU A 162 -11.67 13.88 -8.04
CA LEU A 162 -10.39 13.20 -7.78
C LEU A 162 -10.36 12.64 -6.35
N ILE A 163 -11.38 11.90 -5.98
CA ILE A 163 -11.53 11.26 -4.67
C ILE A 163 -11.51 9.76 -4.85
N TYR A 164 -10.60 9.10 -4.14
CA TYR A 164 -10.32 7.68 -4.28
C TYR A 164 -10.59 6.89 -2.99
N THR A 165 -10.82 7.58 -1.86
CA THR A 165 -11.07 6.93 -0.58
C THR A 165 -12.46 7.25 -0.05
N LEU A 166 -13.06 6.28 0.63
CA LEU A 166 -14.36 6.48 1.28
C LEU A 166 -14.34 7.62 2.32
N GLN A 167 -13.21 7.83 2.99
CA GLN A 167 -13.07 8.88 4.00
C GLN A 167 -13.12 10.27 3.36
N ASP A 168 -12.43 10.45 2.23
CA ASP A 168 -12.42 11.73 1.53
C ASP A 168 -13.78 12.03 0.88
N ALA A 169 -14.43 11.01 0.29
CA ALA A 169 -15.79 11.15 -0.23
C ALA A 169 -16.79 11.54 0.86
N ARG A 170 -16.72 10.88 2.01
CA ARG A 170 -17.56 11.24 3.16
C ARG A 170 -17.37 12.70 3.56
N ARG A 171 -16.12 13.17 3.62
CA ARG A 171 -15.80 14.56 3.96
C ARG A 171 -16.38 15.53 2.94
N GLU A 172 -16.17 15.25 1.67
CA GLU A 172 -16.67 16.10 0.57
C GLU A 172 -18.21 16.17 0.54
N ILE A 173 -18.89 15.02 0.66
CA ILE A 173 -20.36 14.97 0.69
C ILE A 173 -20.93 15.70 1.91
N ILE A 174 -20.35 15.56 3.09
CA ILE A 174 -20.78 16.32 4.27
C ILE A 174 -20.62 17.83 4.04
N ASN A 175 -19.53 18.27 3.45
CA ASN A 175 -19.31 19.67 3.14
C ASN A 175 -20.31 20.18 2.10
N LEU A 176 -20.62 19.38 1.09
CA LEU A 176 -21.66 19.69 0.10
C LEU A 176 -23.02 19.88 0.77
N ILE A 177 -23.44 18.93 1.61
CA ILE A 177 -24.73 19.00 2.32
C ILE A 177 -24.82 20.25 3.21
N ARG A 178 -23.74 20.62 3.87
CA ARG A 178 -23.70 21.84 4.71
C ARG A 178 -23.90 23.10 3.88
N ARG A 179 -23.31 23.18 2.68
CA ARG A 179 -23.47 24.33 1.76
C ARG A 179 -24.89 24.50 1.26
N TYR A 180 -25.63 23.39 1.11
CA TYR A 180 -27.04 23.44 0.65
C TYR A 180 -28.06 23.64 1.77
N LYS A 181 -27.64 23.55 3.05
CA LYS A 181 -28.49 23.80 4.22
C LYS A 181 -28.34 25.20 4.81
N SER A 182 -27.37 25.98 4.32
CA SER A 182 -27.14 27.37 4.67
C SER A 182 -27.80 28.29 3.66
#